data_2ce46fba1fb8057b7cbf0e7de5d316ab
#
_entry.id   2ce46fba1fb8057b7cbf0e7de5d316ab
#
_cell.length_a   1.000
_cell.length_b   1.000
_cell.length_c   1.000
_cell.angle_alpha   90.00
_cell.angle_beta   90.00
_cell.angle_gamma   90.00
#
_symmetry.space_group_name_H-M   'P 1'
#
loop_
_entity.id
_entity.type
_entity.pdbx_description
1 polymer ?
#
loop_
_entity_poly.entity_id
_entity_poly.type
_entity_poly.pdbx_seq_one_letter_code
_entity_poly.pdbx_strand_id
1 'polypeptide(L)'
;GGLGDLLDHFNGSGQGPKAQTWVTQGANEPIGTDELEQTLGAETIAALQHQTGLSKQELLDRLSSTLPQAVDRLTPDGRVPTEAEVTRLL
;
A
#
# COMPACT_ATOMS: atom_id res chain seq x y z
N GLY A 1 -3.01 2.33 13.21
CA GLY A 1 -2.00 2.85 12.31
C GLY A 1 -1.24 1.75 11.59
N GLY A 2 -0.49 2.15 10.61
CA GLY A 2 0.44 1.27 9.93
C GLY A 2 -0.17 0.42 8.83
N LEU A 3 0.45 -0.73 8.58
CA LEU A 3 0.13 -1.59 7.45
C LEU A 3 -1.30 -2.11 7.48
N GLY A 4 -1.80 -2.46 8.66
CA GLY A 4 -3.17 -2.94 8.80
C GLY A 4 -4.20 -1.91 8.34
N ASP A 5 -4.01 -0.65 8.71
CA ASP A 5 -4.91 0.42 8.31
C ASP A 5 -4.87 0.64 6.80
N LEU A 6 -3.67 0.57 6.21
CA LEU A 6 -3.53 0.68 4.75
C LEU A 6 -4.32 -0.43 4.04
N LEU A 7 -4.19 -1.66 4.51
CA LEU A 7 -4.90 -2.79 3.93
C LEU A 7 -6.42 -2.66 4.11
N ASP A 8 -6.87 -2.09 5.24
CA ASP A 8 -8.28 -1.80 5.46
C ASP A 8 -8.83 -0.81 4.43
N HIS A 9 -8.05 0.20 4.05
CA HIS A 9 -8.43 1.13 2.98
C HIS A 9 -8.64 0.40 1.66
N PHE A 10 -7.77 -0.54 1.33
CA PHE A 10 -7.91 -1.32 0.10
C PHE A 10 -9.16 -2.21 0.15
N ASN A 11 -9.43 -2.81 1.29
CA ASN A 11 -10.65 -3.63 1.46
C ASN A 11 -11.91 -2.78 1.31
N GLY A 12 -11.91 -1.58 1.91
CA GLY A 12 -13.06 -0.68 1.86
C GLY A 12 -13.36 -0.12 0.47
N SER A 13 -12.35 -0.05 -0.40
CA SER A 13 -12.51 0.48 -1.76
C SER A 13 -12.72 -0.60 -2.82
N GLY A 14 -12.83 -1.87 -2.41
CA GLY A 14 -13.00 -2.99 -3.34
C GLY A 14 -11.69 -3.55 -3.90
N GLN A 15 -10.55 -3.07 -3.40
CA GLN A 15 -9.23 -3.52 -3.86
C GLN A 15 -8.61 -4.56 -2.93
N GLY A 16 -9.40 -5.09 -1.99
CA GLY A 16 -8.92 -6.09 -1.04
C GLY A 16 -8.26 -7.30 -1.69
N PRO A 17 -8.90 -7.95 -2.69
CA PRO A 17 -8.30 -9.10 -3.34
C PRO A 17 -6.94 -8.80 -3.97
N LYS A 18 -6.78 -7.62 -4.56
CA LYS A 18 -5.51 -7.20 -5.16
C LYS A 18 -4.44 -7.00 -4.09
N ALA A 19 -4.76 -6.27 -3.03
CA ALA A 19 -3.84 -6.05 -1.91
C ALA A 19 -3.46 -7.36 -1.23
N GLN A 20 -4.36 -8.31 -1.18
CA GLN A 20 -4.10 -9.62 -0.59
C GLN A 20 -2.98 -10.36 -1.34
N THR A 21 -2.86 -10.17 -2.65
CA THR A 21 -1.76 -10.78 -3.42
C THR A 21 -0.40 -10.26 -2.98
N TRP A 22 -0.34 -9.04 -2.44
CA TRP A 22 0.92 -8.46 -1.95
C TRP A 22 1.32 -9.03 -0.60
N VAL A 23 0.34 -9.43 0.20
CA VAL A 23 0.58 -10.01 1.54
C VAL A 23 0.95 -11.48 1.43
N THR A 24 0.21 -12.24 0.64
CA THR A 24 0.46 -13.67 0.46
C THR A 24 1.73 -13.89 -0.37
N GLN A 25 2.30 -15.08 -0.26
CA GLN A 25 3.47 -15.44 -1.05
C GLN A 25 3.06 -15.65 -2.50
N GLY A 26 3.94 -15.31 -3.43
CA GLY A 26 3.69 -15.43 -4.85
C GLY A 26 3.73 -14.07 -5.56
N ALA A 27 3.23 -14.03 -6.78
CA ALA A 27 3.28 -12.84 -7.61
C ALA A 27 2.35 -11.75 -7.07
N ASN A 28 2.84 -10.50 -7.06
CA ASN A 28 2.06 -9.33 -6.65
C ASN A 28 1.27 -8.81 -7.85
N GLU A 29 -0.03 -8.67 -7.69
CA GLU A 29 -0.87 -8.12 -8.74
C GLU A 29 -0.66 -6.59 -8.85
N PRO A 30 -0.47 -6.04 -10.07
CA PRO A 30 -0.27 -4.60 -10.21
C PRO A 30 -1.54 -3.83 -9.90
N ILE A 31 -1.37 -2.56 -9.46
CA ILE A 31 -2.49 -1.65 -9.20
C ILE A 31 -2.35 -0.42 -10.09
N GLY A 32 -3.46 -0.01 -10.71
CA GLY A 32 -3.48 1.20 -11.53
C GLY A 32 -3.49 2.48 -10.69
N THR A 33 -3.04 3.58 -11.28
CA THR A 33 -3.03 4.86 -10.58
C THR A 33 -4.43 5.35 -10.22
N ASP A 34 -5.42 5.08 -11.07
CA ASP A 34 -6.82 5.44 -10.78
C ASP A 34 -7.38 4.67 -9.60
N GLU A 35 -7.09 3.38 -9.53
CA GLU A 35 -7.49 2.53 -8.43
C GLU A 35 -6.84 2.99 -7.13
N LEU A 36 -5.58 3.36 -7.20
CA LEU A 36 -4.82 3.83 -6.06
C LEU A 36 -5.37 5.17 -5.55
N GLU A 37 -5.71 6.07 -6.46
CA GLU A 37 -6.30 7.36 -6.11
C GLU A 37 -7.63 7.18 -5.37
N GLN A 38 -8.50 6.30 -5.86
CA GLN A 38 -9.78 6.01 -5.22
C GLN A 38 -9.60 5.40 -3.84
N THR A 39 -8.61 4.52 -3.69
CA THR A 39 -8.35 3.83 -2.43
C THR A 39 -7.85 4.79 -1.36
N LEU A 40 -6.87 5.62 -1.70
CA LEU A 40 -6.24 6.53 -0.74
C LEU A 40 -7.11 7.73 -0.41
N GLY A 41 -7.83 8.25 -1.40
CA GLY A 41 -8.65 9.45 -1.24
C GLY A 41 -7.85 10.74 -1.36
N ALA A 42 -8.58 11.83 -1.66
CA ALA A 42 -7.96 13.12 -1.97
C ALA A 42 -7.15 13.69 -0.80
N GLU A 43 -7.63 13.53 0.44
CA GLU A 43 -6.94 14.07 1.62
C GLU A 43 -5.60 13.40 1.86
N THR A 44 -5.56 12.08 1.74
CA THR A 44 -4.32 11.32 1.92
C THR A 44 -3.31 11.67 0.83
N ILE A 45 -3.79 11.77 -0.41
CA ILE A 45 -2.94 12.15 -1.55
C ILE A 45 -2.36 13.54 -1.34
N ALA A 46 -3.18 14.51 -0.92
CA ALA A 46 -2.73 15.88 -0.67
C ALA A 46 -1.67 15.92 0.43
N ALA A 47 -1.86 15.15 1.51
CA ALA A 47 -0.89 15.07 2.60
C ALA A 47 0.45 14.52 2.11
N LEU A 48 0.41 13.46 1.30
CA LEU A 48 1.62 12.86 0.76
C LEU A 48 2.33 13.79 -0.22
N GLN A 49 1.58 14.53 -1.03
CA GLN A 49 2.16 15.54 -1.92
C GLN A 49 2.89 16.61 -1.12
N HIS A 50 2.28 17.05 -0.01
CA HIS A 50 2.88 18.06 0.85
C HIS A 50 4.19 17.56 1.47
N GLN A 51 4.20 16.31 1.93
CA GLN A 51 5.38 15.72 2.57
C GLN A 51 6.50 15.42 1.58
N THR A 52 6.18 15.07 0.35
CA THR A 52 7.17 14.62 -0.64
C THR A 52 7.56 15.70 -1.65
N GLY A 53 6.73 16.73 -1.83
CA GLY A 53 6.95 17.74 -2.86
C GLY A 53 6.64 17.24 -4.28
N LEU A 54 6.07 16.04 -4.43
CA LEU A 54 5.76 15.47 -5.74
C LEU A 54 4.41 15.96 -6.25
N SER A 55 4.26 15.99 -7.59
CA SER A 55 2.94 16.19 -8.19
C SER A 55 2.07 14.95 -7.92
N LYS A 56 0.76 15.11 -8.06
CA LYS A 56 -0.18 14.01 -7.86
C LYS A 56 0.15 12.83 -8.80
N GLN A 57 0.40 13.13 -10.08
CA GLN A 57 0.69 12.09 -11.07
C GLN A 57 1.97 11.34 -10.72
N GLU A 58 3.02 12.08 -10.38
CA GLU A 58 4.29 11.46 -10.03
C GLU A 58 4.19 10.63 -8.76
N LEU A 59 3.46 11.14 -7.76
CA LEU A 59 3.21 10.39 -6.52
C LEU A 59 2.50 9.07 -6.80
N LEU A 60 1.41 9.12 -7.57
CA LEU A 60 0.64 7.93 -7.89
C LEU A 60 1.44 6.93 -8.74
N ASP A 61 2.23 7.41 -9.68
CA ASP A 61 3.08 6.54 -10.50
C ASP A 61 4.11 5.81 -9.64
N ARG A 62 4.74 6.52 -8.71
CA ARG A 62 5.72 5.91 -7.82
C ARG A 62 5.08 4.89 -6.87
N LEU A 63 3.93 5.23 -6.29
CA LEU A 63 3.23 4.31 -5.40
C LEU A 63 2.74 3.07 -6.14
N SER A 64 2.25 3.24 -7.35
CA SER A 64 1.80 2.13 -8.18
C SER A 64 2.91 1.11 -8.42
N SER A 65 4.15 1.59 -8.62
CA SER A 65 5.29 0.71 -8.89
C SER A 65 5.94 0.16 -7.62
N THR A 66 5.85 0.87 -6.48
CA THR A 66 6.58 0.50 -5.28
C THR A 66 5.72 -0.15 -4.20
N LEU A 67 4.43 0.21 -4.13
CA LEU A 67 3.57 -0.22 -3.03
C LEU A 67 3.41 -1.75 -2.94
N PRO A 68 3.13 -2.47 -4.03
CA PRO A 68 3.02 -3.93 -3.94
C PRO A 68 4.28 -4.58 -3.37
N GLN A 69 5.44 -4.13 -3.81
CA GLN A 69 6.72 -4.66 -3.34
C GLN A 69 6.97 -4.31 -1.88
N ALA A 70 6.61 -3.09 -1.47
CA ALA A 70 6.79 -2.65 -0.09
C ALA A 70 5.93 -3.48 0.86
N VAL A 71 4.67 -3.73 0.51
CA VAL A 71 3.79 -4.57 1.32
C VAL A 71 4.34 -6.00 1.39
N ASP A 72 4.79 -6.53 0.26
CA ASP A 72 5.35 -7.88 0.20
C ASP A 72 6.57 -8.04 1.11
N ARG A 73 7.45 -7.04 1.14
CA ARG A 73 8.62 -7.06 2.03
C ARG A 73 8.26 -7.04 3.50
N LEU A 74 7.16 -6.37 3.85
CA LEU A 74 6.70 -6.27 5.24
C LEU A 74 5.88 -7.48 5.67
N THR A 75 5.61 -8.40 4.76
CA THR A 75 4.82 -9.60 5.03
C THR A 75 5.57 -10.88 4.61
N PRO A 76 6.80 -11.10 5.14
CA PRO A 76 7.63 -12.23 4.69
C PRO A 76 7.02 -13.60 4.99
N ASP A 77 6.13 -13.67 5.99
CA ASP A 77 5.47 -14.93 6.37
C ASP A 77 4.13 -15.14 5.66
N GLY A 78 3.81 -14.31 4.68
CA GLY A 78 2.53 -14.40 3.95
C GLY A 78 1.34 -13.86 4.71
N ARG A 79 1.57 -13.04 5.75
CA ARG A 79 0.53 -12.41 6.58
C ARG A 79 1.01 -11.08 7.12
N VAL A 80 0.06 -10.26 7.55
CA VAL A 80 0.40 -8.97 8.18
C VAL A 80 1.11 -9.23 9.50
N PRO A 81 2.31 -8.67 9.71
CA PRO A 81 3.07 -8.89 10.94
C PRO A 81 2.44 -8.17 12.13
N THR A 82 2.68 -8.70 13.32
CA THR A 82 2.33 -8.03 14.58
C THR A 82 3.28 -6.86 14.81
N GLU A 83 2.95 -5.97 15.75
CA GLU A 83 3.83 -4.86 16.10
C GLU A 83 5.23 -5.32 16.52
N ALA A 84 5.29 -6.41 17.29
CA ALA A 84 6.56 -6.99 17.71
C ALA A 84 7.37 -7.49 16.53
N GLU A 85 6.72 -8.11 15.55
CA GLU A 85 7.38 -8.58 14.34
C GLU A 85 7.87 -7.42 13.47
N VAL A 86 7.08 -6.35 13.36
CA VAL A 86 7.51 -5.14 12.64
C VAL A 86 8.75 -4.54 13.26
N THR A 87 8.81 -4.47 14.59
CA THR A 87 9.99 -3.97 15.30
C THR A 87 11.24 -4.78 14.96
N ARG A 88 11.10 -6.09 14.81
CA ARG A 88 12.23 -6.95 14.44
C ARG A 88 12.64 -6.80 12.98
N LEU A 89 11.71 -6.43 12.10
CA LEU A 89 12.01 -6.20 10.69
C LEU A 89 12.74 -4.88 10.45
N LEU A 90 12.59 -3.93 11.36
CA LEU A 90 13.27 -2.64 11.27
C LEU A 90 14.70 -2.75 11.80
#